data_ac6e2d03257d4573afe02ed1532f5e9d
#
_entry.id   ac6e2d03257d4573afe02ed1532f5e9d
#
_cell.length_a   1.000
_cell.length_b   1.000
_cell.length_c   1.000
_cell.angle_alpha   90.00
_cell.angle_beta   90.00
_cell.angle_gamma   90.00
#
_symmetry.space_group_name_H-M   'P 1'
#
loop_
_entity.id
_entity.type
_entity.pdbx_description
1 polymer ?
#
loop_
_entity_poly.entity_id
_entity_poly.type
_entity_poly.pdbx_seq_one_letter_code
_entity_poly.pdbx_strand_id
1 'polypeptide(L)'
;VIEKIVTKYNLPIRGGFEYNLEYSKVVPLIDSFYKENVSEEYFIKNIDEIMKYDVVDIMSHPAFLDDYILNSTSYAIDRTKEHKILTSKKVKEFLEKNGLVISSYRDI
;
A
#
# COMPACT_ATOMS: atom_id res chain seq x y z
N VAL A 1 21.05 -6.63 -7.41
CA VAL A 1 21.51 -6.52 -6.02
C VAL A 1 20.44 -6.90 -5.04
N ILE A 2 19.23 -6.37 -5.24
CA ILE A 2 18.12 -6.61 -4.31
C ILE A 2 17.71 -8.08 -4.27
N GLU A 3 17.71 -8.78 -5.41
CA GLU A 3 17.35 -10.20 -5.48
C GLU A 3 18.29 -11.07 -4.64
N LYS A 4 19.57 -10.75 -4.61
CA LYS A 4 20.55 -11.47 -3.79
C LYS A 4 20.27 -11.33 -2.30
N ILE A 5 19.89 -10.14 -1.86
CA ILE A 5 19.54 -9.84 -0.46
C ILE A 5 18.26 -10.58 -0.08
N VAL A 6 17.23 -10.47 -0.91
CA VAL A 6 15.94 -11.11 -0.69
C VAL A 6 16.09 -12.63 -0.57
N THR A 7 16.85 -13.24 -1.47
CA THR A 7 17.12 -14.67 -1.46
C THR A 7 17.93 -15.08 -0.24
N LYS A 8 19.00 -14.36 0.06
CA LYS A 8 19.90 -14.68 1.18
C LYS A 8 19.19 -14.66 2.53
N TYR A 9 18.31 -13.69 2.73
CA TYR A 9 17.63 -13.50 4.01
C TYR A 9 16.17 -13.99 4.01
N ASN A 10 15.71 -14.59 2.90
CA ASN A 10 14.34 -15.07 2.74
C ASN A 10 13.30 -14.01 3.08
N LEU A 11 13.45 -12.82 2.51
CA LEU A 11 12.59 -11.67 2.81
C LEU A 11 11.44 -11.55 1.80
N PRO A 12 10.26 -11.10 2.24
CA PRO A 12 9.24 -10.66 1.30
C PRO A 12 9.65 -9.35 0.62
N ILE A 13 9.20 -9.15 -0.61
CA ILE A 13 9.50 -7.96 -1.39
C ILE A 13 8.23 -7.44 -2.07
N ARG A 14 8.11 -6.12 -2.14
CA ARG A 14 7.01 -5.46 -2.84
C ARG A 14 7.05 -5.75 -4.32
N GLY A 15 5.91 -6.09 -4.91
CA GLY A 15 5.73 -6.26 -6.34
C GLY A 15 5.77 -4.95 -7.13
N GLY A 16 5.35 -5.00 -8.39
CA GLY A 16 5.36 -3.85 -9.28
C GLY A 16 6.63 -3.69 -10.10
N PHE A 17 7.61 -4.55 -9.89
CA PHE A 17 8.85 -4.64 -10.67
C PHE A 17 9.07 -6.07 -11.15
N GLU A 18 9.87 -6.23 -12.20
CA GLU A 18 10.33 -7.55 -12.63
C GLU A 18 11.55 -7.96 -11.81
N TYR A 19 11.46 -9.15 -11.23
CA TYR A 19 12.56 -9.73 -10.45
C TYR A 19 12.97 -11.07 -11.04
N ASN A 20 14.26 -11.33 -11.05
CA ASN A 20 14.81 -12.64 -11.39
C ASN A 20 14.95 -13.47 -10.11
N LEU A 21 13.82 -13.99 -9.63
CA LEU A 21 13.74 -14.81 -8.42
C LEU A 21 13.13 -16.17 -8.78
N GLU A 22 13.76 -17.26 -8.33
CA GLU A 22 13.28 -18.62 -8.60
C GLU A 22 11.94 -18.91 -7.94
N TYR A 23 11.80 -18.47 -6.70
CA TYR A 23 10.52 -18.38 -6.02
C TYR A 23 10.50 -17.06 -5.28
N SER A 24 9.35 -16.57 -5.02
CA SER A 24 9.33 -15.26 -4.42
C SER A 24 8.21 -15.10 -3.41
N LYS A 25 8.56 -14.42 -2.34
CA LYS A 25 7.62 -13.75 -1.48
C LYS A 25 7.34 -12.35 -2.06
N VAL A 26 7.05 -12.29 -3.35
CA VAL A 26 6.66 -11.02 -4.00
C VAL A 26 5.23 -10.73 -3.60
N VAL A 27 5.05 -9.66 -2.84
CA VAL A 27 3.74 -9.19 -2.41
C VAL A 27 3.11 -8.40 -3.56
N PRO A 28 1.97 -8.82 -4.09
CA PRO A 28 1.28 -8.07 -5.14
C PRO A 28 1.05 -6.62 -4.73
N LEU A 29 1.21 -5.70 -5.67
CA LEU A 29 1.08 -4.26 -5.45
C LEU A 29 -0.15 -3.73 -6.17
N ILE A 30 -0.99 -3.00 -5.46
CA ILE A 30 -2.02 -2.15 -6.03
C ILE A 30 -1.56 -0.70 -5.87
N ASP A 31 -1.46 0.03 -6.97
CA ASP A 31 -0.94 1.41 -7.01
C ASP A 31 -2.00 2.46 -7.38
N SER A 32 -3.25 2.06 -7.43
CA SER A 32 -4.34 2.94 -7.85
C SER A 32 -4.87 3.90 -6.77
N PHE A 33 -4.44 3.74 -5.51
CA PHE A 33 -4.77 4.68 -4.43
C PHE A 33 -3.91 5.93 -4.56
N TYR A 34 -4.29 6.78 -5.52
CA TYR A 34 -3.48 7.92 -5.93
C TYR A 34 -4.36 9.01 -6.56
N LYS A 35 -4.02 10.28 -6.34
CA LYS A 35 -4.71 11.46 -6.90
C LYS A 35 -6.22 11.42 -6.67
N GLU A 36 -7.00 11.46 -7.74
CA GLU A 36 -8.46 11.48 -7.73
C GLU A 36 -9.10 10.24 -7.10
N ASN A 37 -8.38 9.14 -7.01
CA ASN A 37 -8.86 7.91 -6.37
C ASN A 37 -8.77 7.94 -4.84
N VAL A 38 -8.11 8.95 -4.27
CA VAL A 38 -7.94 9.06 -2.82
C VAL A 38 -9.25 9.50 -2.16
N SER A 39 -10.01 8.52 -1.69
CA SER A 39 -11.27 8.71 -1.00
C SER A 39 -11.55 7.56 -0.03
N GLU A 40 -12.46 7.76 0.92
CA GLU A 40 -12.89 6.66 1.80
C GLU A 40 -13.59 5.53 1.02
N GLU A 41 -14.26 5.87 -0.06
CA GLU A 41 -14.95 4.93 -0.95
C GLU A 41 -13.99 4.07 -1.77
N TYR A 42 -12.72 4.44 -1.87
CA TYR A 42 -11.73 3.67 -2.62
C TYR A 42 -11.72 2.20 -2.21
N PHE A 43 -11.70 1.91 -0.92
CA PHE A 43 -11.65 0.54 -0.42
C PHE A 43 -12.94 -0.21 -0.71
N ILE A 44 -14.08 0.47 -0.64
CA ILE A 44 -15.38 -0.12 -0.97
C ILE A 44 -15.45 -0.48 -2.46
N LYS A 45 -15.03 0.44 -3.32
CA LYS A 45 -15.04 0.25 -4.78
C LYS A 45 -14.06 -0.83 -5.24
N ASN A 46 -12.96 -0.99 -4.53
CA ASN A 46 -11.88 -1.89 -4.93
C ASN A 46 -11.81 -3.17 -4.08
N ILE A 47 -12.81 -3.43 -3.24
CA ILE A 47 -12.78 -4.59 -2.34
C ILE A 47 -12.62 -5.91 -3.09
N ASP A 48 -13.29 -6.08 -4.22
CA ASP A 48 -13.21 -7.31 -5.01
C ASP A 48 -11.80 -7.53 -5.56
N GLU A 49 -11.12 -6.48 -5.99
CA GLU A 49 -9.74 -6.54 -6.44
C GLU A 49 -8.79 -6.89 -5.29
N ILE A 50 -8.97 -6.24 -4.15
CA ILE A 50 -8.17 -6.49 -2.94
C ILE A 50 -8.33 -7.95 -2.48
N MET A 51 -9.55 -8.46 -2.49
CA MET A 51 -9.88 -9.81 -2.03
C MET A 51 -9.39 -10.93 -2.95
N LYS A 52 -8.87 -10.62 -4.14
CA LYS A 52 -8.27 -11.62 -5.03
C LYS A 52 -6.96 -12.19 -4.49
N TYR A 53 -6.32 -11.51 -3.55
CA TYR A 53 -5.00 -11.86 -3.06
C TYR A 53 -5.06 -12.30 -1.60
N ASP A 54 -4.23 -13.27 -1.24
CA ASP A 54 -4.04 -13.66 0.17
C ASP A 54 -3.32 -12.55 0.95
N VAL A 55 -2.36 -11.89 0.29
CA VAL A 55 -1.63 -10.72 0.80
C VAL A 55 -1.47 -9.74 -0.33
N VAL A 56 -1.71 -8.47 -0.07
CA VAL A 56 -1.55 -7.39 -1.05
C VAL A 56 -1.05 -6.12 -0.37
N ASP A 57 -0.17 -5.40 -1.07
CA ASP A 57 0.32 -4.08 -0.66
C ASP A 57 -0.42 -3.01 -1.47
N ILE A 58 -1.03 -2.06 -0.78
CA ILE A 58 -1.65 -0.91 -1.43
C ILE A 58 -0.70 0.27 -1.27
N MET A 59 -0.12 0.72 -2.39
CA MET A 59 0.84 1.83 -2.38
C MET A 59 0.17 3.10 -1.89
N SER A 60 0.82 3.78 -0.97
CA SER A 60 0.33 5.04 -0.43
C SER A 60 1.49 5.98 -0.13
N HIS A 61 1.18 7.28 -0.07
CA HIS A 61 2.16 8.35 0.15
C HIS A 61 1.67 9.34 1.20
N PRO A 62 1.25 8.87 2.40
CA PRO A 62 0.71 9.76 3.42
C PRO A 62 1.79 10.69 3.97
N ALA A 63 1.40 11.94 4.25
CA ALA A 63 2.27 12.89 4.95
C ALA A 63 1.44 14.02 5.55
N PHE A 64 2.02 14.70 6.53
CA PHE A 64 1.59 16.03 6.94
C PHE A 64 2.24 17.08 6.04
N LEU A 65 1.57 18.21 5.83
CA LEU A 65 2.14 19.30 5.05
C LEU A 65 3.08 20.14 5.92
N ASP A 66 4.24 20.41 5.34
CA ASP A 66 5.19 21.40 5.82
C ASP A 66 5.88 22.06 4.61
N ASP A 67 6.72 23.06 4.86
CA ASP A 67 7.40 23.76 3.78
C ASP A 67 8.30 22.83 2.95
N TYR A 68 8.90 21.83 3.58
CA TYR A 68 9.75 20.88 2.88
C TYR A 68 8.95 20.07 1.86
N ILE A 69 7.82 19.50 2.27
CA ILE A 69 6.94 18.72 1.37
C ILE A 69 6.39 19.59 0.24
N LEU A 70 5.91 20.79 0.57
CA LEU A 70 5.37 21.74 -0.41
C LEU A 70 6.40 22.14 -1.48
N ASN A 71 7.67 22.24 -1.11
CA ASN A 71 8.74 22.64 -2.01
C ASN A 71 9.42 21.45 -2.73
N SER A 72 9.27 20.23 -2.21
CA SER A 72 10.00 19.05 -2.69
C SER A 72 9.20 18.20 -3.67
N THR A 73 7.88 18.33 -3.70
CA THR A 73 7.03 17.48 -4.53
C THR A 73 5.77 18.22 -4.98
N SER A 74 5.32 17.91 -6.19
CA SER A 74 4.03 18.38 -6.71
C SER A 74 2.85 17.61 -6.09
N TYR A 75 3.07 16.39 -5.61
CA TYR A 75 2.08 15.57 -4.91
C TYR A 75 2.15 15.86 -3.41
N ALA A 76 1.59 16.98 -2.99
CA ALA A 76 1.70 17.46 -1.61
C ALA A 76 0.36 17.40 -0.85
N ILE A 77 -0.66 18.12 -1.32
CA ILE A 77 -1.96 18.20 -0.63
C ILE A 77 -2.63 16.83 -0.54
N ASP A 78 -2.57 16.03 -1.59
CA ASP A 78 -3.16 14.68 -1.61
C ASP A 78 -2.54 13.75 -0.56
N ARG A 79 -1.30 13.99 -0.13
CA ARG A 79 -0.68 13.21 0.94
C ARG A 79 -1.40 13.34 2.28
N THR A 80 -1.96 14.51 2.56
CA THR A 80 -2.78 14.72 3.77
C THR A 80 -4.11 14.02 3.68
N LYS A 81 -4.72 13.96 2.50
CA LYS A 81 -5.94 13.20 2.24
C LYS A 81 -5.69 11.71 2.43
N GLU A 82 -4.60 11.20 1.89
CA GLU A 82 -4.20 9.81 2.09
C GLU A 82 -4.03 9.49 3.57
N HIS A 83 -3.32 10.34 4.32
CA HIS A 83 -3.16 10.16 5.76
C HIS A 83 -4.50 10.11 6.48
N LYS A 84 -5.40 11.04 6.18
CA LYS A 84 -6.74 11.09 6.79
C LYS A 84 -7.53 9.81 6.53
N ILE A 85 -7.50 9.31 5.30
CA ILE A 85 -8.25 8.11 4.90
C ILE A 85 -7.63 6.86 5.54
N LEU A 86 -6.30 6.73 5.51
CA LEU A 86 -5.59 5.58 6.08
C LEU A 86 -5.69 5.50 7.61
N THR A 87 -5.98 6.61 8.28
CA THR A 87 -6.24 6.65 9.73
C THR A 87 -7.73 6.70 10.07
N SER A 88 -8.60 6.63 9.08
CA SER A 88 -10.05 6.67 9.26
C SER A 88 -10.56 5.43 9.99
N LYS A 89 -11.33 5.64 11.04
CA LYS A 89 -12.02 4.56 11.75
C LYS A 89 -13.01 3.83 10.84
N LYS A 90 -13.71 4.56 9.98
CA LYS A 90 -14.67 4.01 9.02
C LYS A 90 -13.99 3.05 8.04
N VAL A 91 -12.83 3.41 7.51
CA VAL A 91 -12.05 2.55 6.61
C VAL A 91 -11.57 1.30 7.36
N LYS A 92 -11.03 1.47 8.55
CA LYS A 92 -10.58 0.34 9.37
C LYS A 92 -11.69 -0.65 9.66
N GLU A 93 -12.85 -0.16 10.09
CA GLU A 93 -14.02 -1.01 10.38
C GLU A 93 -14.52 -1.73 9.13
N PHE A 94 -14.52 -1.06 7.98
CA PHE A 94 -14.90 -1.69 6.71
C PHE A 94 -13.96 -2.84 6.34
N LEU A 95 -12.67 -2.64 6.45
CA LEU A 95 -11.67 -3.69 6.15
C LEU A 95 -11.82 -4.88 7.11
N GLU A 96 -11.93 -4.63 8.40
CA GLU A 96 -12.12 -5.67 9.42
C GLU A 96 -13.41 -6.46 9.20
N LYS A 97 -14.50 -5.77 8.86
CA LYS A 97 -15.80 -6.40 8.57
C LYS A 97 -15.71 -7.35 7.37
N ASN A 98 -14.85 -7.07 6.41
CA ASN A 98 -14.62 -7.93 5.25
C ASN A 98 -13.54 -9.00 5.49
N GLY A 99 -13.09 -9.18 6.73
CA GLY A 99 -12.14 -10.21 7.10
C GLY A 99 -10.68 -9.86 6.75
N LEU A 100 -10.39 -8.61 6.44
CA LEU A 100 -9.04 -8.16 6.12
C LEU A 100 -8.28 -7.79 7.39
N VAL A 101 -7.03 -8.23 7.46
CA VAL A 101 -6.12 -7.93 8.57
C VAL A 101 -5.05 -6.97 8.07
N ILE A 102 -4.93 -5.82 8.71
CA ILE A 102 -3.84 -4.88 8.44
C ILE A 102 -2.56 -5.47 9.06
N SER A 103 -1.57 -5.72 8.23
CA SER A 103 -0.35 -6.41 8.59
C SER A 103 0.89 -5.63 8.18
N SER A 104 2.03 -6.10 8.61
CA SER A 104 3.33 -5.58 8.18
C SER A 104 4.11 -6.67 7.43
N TYR A 105 5.18 -6.27 6.74
CA TYR A 105 6.06 -7.22 6.07
C TYR A 105 6.73 -8.22 7.03
N ARG A 106 6.75 -7.93 8.32
CA ARG A 106 7.25 -8.86 9.35
C ARG A 106 6.31 -10.04 9.58
N ASP A 107 5.04 -9.88 9.23
CA ASP A 107 4.00 -10.88 9.47
C ASP A 107 3.79 -11.82 8.27
N ILE A 108 4.58 -11.62 7.22
CA ILE A 108 4.47 -12.37 5.96
C ILE A 108 5.51 -13.50 5.91
#